data_1cbd8895ecdd28320749b7fa5f60bdbb
#
_entry.id   1cbd8895ecdd28320749b7fa5f60bdbb
#
_cell.length_a   1.000
_cell.length_b   1.000
_cell.length_c   1.000
_cell.angle_alpha   90.00
_cell.angle_beta   90.00
_cell.angle_gamma   90.00
#
_symmetry.space_group_name_H-M   'P 1'
#
loop_
_entity.id
_entity.type
_entity.pdbx_description
1 polymer ?
#
loop_
_entity_poly.entity_id
_entity_poly.type
_entity_poly.pdbx_seq_one_letter_code
_entity_poly.pdbx_strand_id
1 'polypeptide(L)'
;MNATRERRDADPPPAEAQPGKYLTFRLAGAVYGVPVLSVREIIRLLPVTPVASMPAHVRGVINLRGKVIPLVDLRTRFGLAATPDDDRTCIIVAQVAAGGGSRAYGVVVEGVEEVVTLKA
;
A
#
# COMPACT_ATOMS: atom_id res chain seq x y z
N MET A 1 -4.38 -15.10 -4.93
CA MET A 1 -3.74 -14.42 -4.70
C MET A 1 -3.43 -13.84 -4.61
N ASN A 2 -3.77 -14.06 -4.60
CA ASN A 2 -3.25 -13.34 -4.49
C ASN A 2 -3.08 -12.90 -4.38
N ALA A 3 -3.55 -13.13 -4.50
CA ALA A 3 -3.08 -12.71 -4.49
C ALA A 3 -2.88 -12.93 -4.33
N THR A 4 -2.87 -13.27 -4.33
CA THR A 4 -2.42 -13.54 -4.08
C THR A 4 -2.12 -14.33 -3.95
N ARG A 5 -2.02 -14.48 -4.66
CA ARG A 5 -1.72 -15.27 -4.37
C ARG A 5 -1.28 -16.17 -3.51
N GLU A 6 -0.32 -16.19 -3.78
CA GLU A 6 -0.05 -16.97 -2.61
C GLU A 6 -0.74 -16.43 -1.38
N ARG A 7 -1.45 -17.27 -0.70
CA ARG A 7 -2.19 -16.81 0.45
C ARG A 7 -1.48 -17.21 1.73
N ARG A 8 -1.38 -16.28 2.65
CA ARG A 8 -0.81 -16.57 3.95
C ARG A 8 -1.90 -16.87 4.96
N ASP A 9 -1.53 -17.53 6.05
CA ASP A 9 -2.48 -17.90 7.08
C ASP A 9 -3.23 -16.71 7.64
N ALA A 10 -2.57 -15.57 7.72
CA ALA A 10 -3.20 -14.39 8.28
C ALA A 10 -4.13 -13.70 7.30
N ASP A 11 -4.08 -14.06 6.03
CA ASP A 11 -4.90 -13.41 5.02
C ASP A 11 -6.28 -14.05 4.99
N PRO A 12 -7.33 -13.26 4.84
CA PRO A 12 -8.65 -13.84 4.67
C PRO A 12 -8.75 -14.51 3.32
N PRO A 13 -9.56 -15.56 3.19
CA PRO A 13 -9.81 -16.12 1.87
C PRO A 13 -10.45 -15.07 0.97
N PRO A 14 -10.16 -15.10 -0.35
CA PRO A 14 -10.78 -14.13 -1.24
C PRO A 14 -12.31 -14.10 -1.16
N ALA A 15 -12.94 -15.25 -0.92
CA ALA A 15 -14.39 -15.31 -0.83
C ALA A 15 -14.93 -14.59 0.40
N GLU A 16 -14.05 -14.28 1.35
CA GLU A 16 -14.44 -13.58 2.57
C GLU A 16 -14.09 -12.10 2.52
N ALA A 17 -13.73 -11.59 1.35
CA ALA A 17 -13.47 -10.17 1.21
C ALA A 17 -14.70 -9.39 1.64
N GLN A 18 -14.48 -8.34 2.40
CA GLN A 18 -15.57 -7.54 2.92
C GLN A 18 -16.24 -6.77 1.80
N PRO A 19 -17.58 -6.66 1.82
CA PRO A 19 -18.26 -5.77 0.90
C PRO A 19 -17.82 -4.32 1.15
N GLY A 20 -17.93 -3.51 0.15
CA GLY A 20 -17.62 -2.10 0.29
C GLY A 20 -16.85 -1.59 -0.89
N LYS A 21 -16.27 -0.42 -0.73
CA LYS A 21 -15.53 0.25 -1.78
C LYS A 21 -14.04 0.07 -1.58
N TYR A 22 -13.37 -0.20 -2.68
CA TYR A 22 -11.92 -0.42 -2.68
C TYR A 22 -11.28 0.48 -3.71
N LEU A 23 -10.15 1.05 -3.35
CA LEU A 23 -9.30 1.74 -4.30
C LEU A 23 -8.37 0.71 -4.91
N THR A 24 -8.36 0.63 -6.23
CA THR A 24 -7.48 -0.31 -6.91
C THR A 24 -6.24 0.38 -7.41
N PHE A 25 -5.14 -0.35 -7.38
CA PHE A 25 -3.84 0.18 -7.78
C PHE A 25 -3.01 -0.92 -8.43
N ARG A 26 -2.02 -0.52 -9.20
CA ARG A 26 -1.16 -1.46 -9.91
C ARG A 26 0.12 -1.70 -9.14
N LEU A 27 0.53 -2.95 -9.13
CA LEU A 27 1.75 -3.37 -8.46
C LEU A 27 2.30 -4.59 -9.19
N ALA A 28 3.50 -4.46 -9.76
CA ALA A 28 4.17 -5.55 -10.46
C ALA A 28 3.28 -6.21 -11.53
N GLY A 29 2.56 -5.39 -12.29
CA GLY A 29 1.76 -5.89 -13.40
C GLY A 29 0.39 -6.44 -13.01
N ALA A 30 0.04 -6.40 -11.74
CA ALA A 30 -1.26 -6.88 -11.26
C ALA A 30 -2.02 -5.74 -10.60
N VAL A 31 -3.31 -5.94 -10.42
CA VAL A 31 -4.17 -4.95 -9.76
C VAL A 31 -4.53 -5.48 -8.38
N TYR A 32 -4.36 -4.64 -7.39
CA TYR A 32 -4.67 -4.92 -6.00
C TYR A 32 -5.67 -3.90 -5.50
N GLY A 33 -6.28 -4.17 -4.36
CA GLY A 33 -7.24 -3.24 -3.79
C GLY A 33 -7.01 -3.01 -2.32
N VAL A 34 -7.34 -1.82 -1.87
CA VAL A 34 -7.28 -1.46 -0.46
C VAL A 34 -8.62 -0.80 -0.11
N PRO A 35 -9.18 -1.11 1.08
CA PRO A 35 -10.46 -0.49 1.45
C PRO A 35 -10.36 1.03 1.43
N VAL A 36 -11.32 1.68 0.83
CA VAL A 36 -11.31 3.14 0.71
C VAL A 36 -11.23 3.80 2.08
N LEU A 37 -11.85 3.20 3.09
CA LEU A 37 -11.84 3.78 4.43
C LEU A 37 -10.46 3.78 5.06
N SER A 38 -9.53 2.98 4.55
CA SER A 38 -8.15 2.99 5.04
C SER A 38 -7.28 4.01 4.35
N VAL A 39 -7.77 4.64 3.29
CA VAL A 39 -6.98 5.58 2.51
C VAL A 39 -7.22 6.98 3.04
N ARG A 40 -6.13 7.65 3.42
CA ARG A 40 -6.19 9.05 3.85
C ARG A 40 -6.08 9.97 2.65
N GLU A 41 -5.11 9.71 1.79
CA GLU A 41 -4.89 10.54 0.62
C GLU A 41 -3.95 9.81 -0.33
N ILE A 42 -3.88 10.32 -1.55
CA ILE A 42 -2.96 9.82 -2.56
C ILE A 42 -2.09 11.01 -2.94
N ILE A 43 -0.78 10.81 -2.88
CA ILE A 43 0.16 11.91 -3.12
C ILE A 43 1.21 11.47 -4.12
N ARG A 44 1.92 12.45 -4.67
CA ARG A 44 3.07 12.18 -5.50
C ARG A 44 4.16 11.53 -4.70
N LEU A 45 5.07 10.88 -5.40
CA LEU A 45 6.25 10.34 -4.75
C LEU A 45 7.09 11.51 -4.21
N LEU A 46 7.31 11.48 -2.90
CA LEU A 46 8.10 12.50 -2.21
C LEU A 46 9.52 11.98 -2.03
N PRO A 47 10.48 12.88 -1.75
CA PRO A 47 11.82 12.42 -1.40
C PRO A 47 11.77 11.49 -0.21
N VAL A 48 12.54 10.41 -0.30
CA VAL A 48 12.55 9.36 0.71
C VAL A 48 13.89 9.41 1.42
N THR A 49 13.87 9.42 2.75
CA THR A 49 15.07 9.36 3.55
C THR A 49 15.27 7.92 4.00
N PRO A 50 16.32 7.25 3.53
CA PRO A 50 16.58 5.89 3.98
C PRO A 50 16.90 5.88 5.47
N VAL A 51 16.48 4.79 6.14
CA VAL A 51 16.75 4.62 7.56
C VAL A 51 17.43 3.28 7.74
N ALA A 52 18.56 3.29 8.44
CA ALA A 52 19.30 2.05 8.69
C ALA A 52 18.50 1.12 9.59
N SER A 53 18.76 -0.18 9.44
CA SER A 53 18.19 -1.22 10.30
C SER A 53 16.68 -1.38 10.19
N MET A 54 16.09 -0.91 9.10
CA MET A 54 14.67 -1.15 8.85
C MET A 54 14.51 -2.42 8.01
N PRO A 55 13.35 -3.07 8.09
CA PRO A 55 13.08 -4.21 7.21
C PRO A 55 13.21 -3.80 5.74
N ALA A 56 13.57 -4.77 4.90
CA ALA A 56 13.84 -4.50 3.50
C ALA A 56 12.65 -3.87 2.76
N HIS A 57 11.44 -4.16 3.17
CA HIS A 57 10.25 -3.61 2.50
C HIS A 57 9.96 -2.17 2.89
N VAL A 58 10.69 -1.61 3.85
CA VAL A 58 10.56 -0.20 4.19
C VAL A 58 11.63 0.56 3.44
N ARG A 59 11.25 1.39 2.48
CA ARG A 59 12.21 2.18 1.71
C ARG A 59 12.88 3.23 2.56
N GLY A 60 12.19 3.72 3.57
CA GLY A 60 12.67 4.79 4.41
C GLY A 60 11.47 5.53 4.97
N VAL A 61 11.64 6.82 5.18
CA VAL A 61 10.56 7.66 5.69
C VAL A 61 10.39 8.87 4.80
N ILE A 62 9.18 9.43 4.81
CA ILE A 62 8.88 10.65 4.10
C ILE A 62 8.35 11.66 5.11
N ASN A 63 8.53 12.94 4.78
CA ASN A 63 7.98 14.02 5.58
C ASN A 63 6.72 14.51 4.88
N LEU A 64 5.58 14.27 5.50
CA LEU A 64 4.30 14.68 4.97
C LEU A 64 3.73 15.75 5.88
N ARG A 65 3.89 17.00 5.46
CA ARG A 65 3.38 18.16 6.19
C ARG A 65 3.80 18.14 7.67
N GLY A 66 5.08 17.88 7.88
CA GLY A 66 5.63 17.89 9.22
C GLY A 66 5.53 16.58 9.97
N LYS A 67 4.88 15.59 9.38
CA LYS A 67 4.81 14.25 9.98
C LYS A 67 5.73 13.32 9.22
N VAL A 68 6.51 12.55 9.97
CA VAL A 68 7.40 11.54 9.40
C VAL A 68 6.65 10.23 9.40
N ILE A 69 6.47 9.64 8.21
CA ILE A 69 5.79 8.37 8.11
C ILE A 69 6.65 7.39 7.31
N PRO A 70 6.56 6.10 7.63
CA PRO A 70 7.33 5.11 6.88
C PRO A 70 6.73 4.91 5.48
N LEU A 71 7.61 4.62 4.53
CA LEU A 71 7.20 4.34 3.15
C LEU A 71 7.50 2.88 2.86
N VAL A 72 6.46 2.12 2.57
CA VAL A 72 6.54 0.69 2.36
C VAL A 72 6.47 0.38 0.87
N ASP A 73 7.33 -0.52 0.42
CA ASP A 73 7.29 -1.05 -0.95
C ASP A 73 6.79 -2.49 -0.87
N LEU A 74 5.54 -2.70 -1.24
CA LEU A 74 4.95 -4.03 -1.15
C LEU A 74 5.56 -5.01 -2.12
N ARG A 75 6.17 -4.53 -3.22
CA ARG A 75 6.85 -5.44 -4.14
C ARG A 75 7.98 -6.15 -3.44
N THR A 76 8.76 -5.43 -2.66
CA THR A 76 9.82 -6.06 -1.87
C THR A 76 9.24 -7.02 -0.85
N ARG A 77 8.17 -6.61 -0.18
CA ARG A 77 7.53 -7.44 0.85
C ARG A 77 7.01 -8.75 0.28
N PHE A 78 6.49 -8.72 -0.94
CA PHE A 78 5.90 -9.90 -1.58
C PHE A 78 6.87 -10.63 -2.48
N GLY A 79 8.11 -10.18 -2.59
CA GLY A 79 9.08 -10.82 -3.46
C GLY A 79 8.82 -10.59 -4.94
N LEU A 80 8.17 -9.49 -5.28
CA LEU A 80 7.83 -9.16 -6.66
C LEU A 80 8.92 -8.29 -7.28
N ALA A 81 9.01 -8.33 -8.61
CA ALA A 81 9.99 -7.52 -9.31
C ALA A 81 9.62 -6.05 -9.22
N ALA A 82 10.61 -5.22 -8.96
CA ALA A 82 10.41 -3.77 -8.93
C ALA A 82 10.78 -3.19 -10.28
N THR A 83 10.01 -2.19 -10.71
CA THR A 83 10.35 -1.41 -11.87
C THR A 83 10.72 -0.01 -11.43
N PRO A 84 11.46 0.74 -12.26
CA PRO A 84 11.79 2.10 -11.89
C PRO A 84 10.55 2.96 -11.71
N ASP A 85 10.66 3.96 -10.86
CA ASP A 85 9.59 4.92 -10.68
C ASP A 85 9.37 5.73 -11.96
N ASP A 86 8.14 6.09 -12.22
CA ASP A 86 7.81 6.90 -13.38
C ASP A 86 6.72 7.90 -13.03
N ASP A 87 6.11 8.52 -14.02
CA ASP A 87 5.13 9.58 -13.81
C ASP A 87 3.90 9.10 -13.05
N ARG A 88 3.62 7.81 -13.12
CA ARG A 88 2.44 7.25 -12.46
C ARG A 88 2.73 6.78 -11.05
N THR A 89 3.99 6.62 -10.70
CA THR A 89 4.36 6.17 -9.36
C THR A 89 3.86 7.18 -8.34
N CYS A 90 3.13 6.69 -7.36
CA CYS A 90 2.59 7.57 -6.33
C CYS A 90 2.55 6.83 -5.00
N ILE A 91 2.10 7.53 -3.98
CA ILE A 91 2.04 7.00 -2.64
C ILE A 91 0.59 7.04 -2.18
N ILE A 92 0.08 5.90 -1.75
CA ILE A 92 -1.19 5.84 -1.06
C ILE A 92 -0.89 5.97 0.42
N VAL A 93 -1.37 7.04 1.04
CA VAL A 93 -1.20 7.22 2.48
C VAL A 93 -2.37 6.51 3.15
N ALA A 94 -2.05 5.47 3.89
CA ALA A 94 -3.05 4.63 4.52
C ALA A 94 -2.98 4.79 6.03
N GLN A 95 -4.06 4.45 6.69
CA GLN A 95 -4.14 4.52 8.13
C GLN A 95 -4.72 3.23 8.66
N VAL A 96 -4.08 2.66 9.66
CA VAL A 96 -4.56 1.42 10.28
C VAL A 96 -4.65 1.64 11.77
N ALA A 97 -5.60 0.96 12.39
CA ALA A 97 -5.73 0.96 13.83
C ALA A 97 -4.58 0.16 14.43
N ALA A 98 -3.97 0.68 15.48
CA ALA A 98 -2.84 0.01 16.12
C ALA A 98 -2.75 0.47 17.57
N GLY A 99 -2.78 -0.49 18.48
CA GLY A 99 -2.43 -0.24 19.87
C GLY A 99 -3.16 0.93 20.53
N GLY A 100 -4.45 1.02 20.37
CA GLY A 100 -5.22 2.08 21.00
C GLY A 100 -5.26 3.40 20.25
N GLY A 101 -4.72 3.42 19.04
CA GLY A 101 -4.75 4.59 18.19
C GLY A 101 -4.70 4.17 16.74
N SER A 102 -4.21 5.05 15.89
CA SER A 102 -4.03 4.71 14.49
C SER A 102 -2.66 5.18 14.04
N ARG A 103 -2.14 4.51 13.03
CA ARG A 103 -0.86 4.84 12.44
C ARG A 103 -1.01 5.04 10.95
N ALA A 104 -0.29 6.04 10.46
CA ALA A 104 -0.25 6.32 9.03
C ALA A 104 1.03 5.76 8.45
N TYR A 105 0.94 5.25 7.24
CA TYR A 105 2.11 4.84 6.49
C TYR A 105 1.82 5.04 5.02
N GLY A 106 2.89 5.14 4.23
CA GLY A 106 2.75 5.30 2.79
C GLY A 106 3.08 4.00 2.09
N VAL A 107 2.35 3.72 1.02
CA VAL A 107 2.60 2.56 0.18
C VAL A 107 2.91 3.05 -1.22
N VAL A 108 4.08 2.68 -1.74
CA VAL A 108 4.46 3.02 -3.11
C VAL A 108 3.71 2.11 -4.06
N VAL A 109 3.03 2.70 -5.02
CA VAL A 109 2.31 1.92 -6.03
C VAL A 109 2.66 2.44 -7.41
N GLU A 110 2.48 1.59 -8.42
CA GLU A 110 2.84 1.92 -9.79
C GLU A 110 1.77 2.72 -10.50
N GLY A 111 0.67 2.95 -9.85
CA GLY A 111 -0.41 3.77 -10.37
C GLY A 111 -1.70 3.41 -9.68
N VAL A 112 -2.59 4.38 -9.60
CA VAL A 112 -3.93 4.18 -9.04
C VAL A 112 -4.88 4.00 -10.22
N GLU A 113 -5.80 3.03 -10.11
CA GLU A 113 -6.70 2.73 -11.20
C GLU A 113 -8.08 3.35 -10.97
N GLU A 114 -8.84 2.79 -10.05
CA GLU A 114 -10.22 3.23 -9.87
C GLU A 114 -10.76 2.75 -8.54
N VAL A 115 -11.92 3.26 -8.19
CA VAL A 115 -12.64 2.76 -7.03
C VAL A 115 -13.69 1.77 -7.52
N VAL A 116 -13.69 0.59 -6.94
CA VAL A 116 -14.66 -0.45 -7.27
C VAL A 116 -15.51 -0.75 -6.05
N THR A 117 -16.72 -1.21 -6.29
CA THR A 117 -17.63 -1.58 -5.22
C THR A 117 -17.82 -3.09 -5.24
N LEU A 118 -17.56 -3.73 -4.10
CA LEU A 118 -17.83 -5.14 -3.92
C LEU A 118 -19.15 -5.28 -3.17
N LYS A 119 -20.03 -6.08 -3.70
CA LYS A 119 -21.33 -6.31 -3.08
C LYS A 119 -21.34 -7.63 -2.34
N ALA A 120 -22.15 -7.69 -1.32
CA ALA A 120 -22.34 -8.91 -0.52
C ALA A 120 -22.99 -10.00 -1.34
#